data_dd8a817c343a1079c5cda0ffad3b0ae4
#
_entry.id   dd8a817c343a1079c5cda0ffad3b0ae4
#
_cell.length_a   1.000
_cell.length_b   1.000
_cell.length_c   1.000
_cell.angle_alpha   90.00
_cell.angle_beta   90.00
_cell.angle_gamma   90.00
#
_symmetry.space_group_name_H-M   'P 1'
#
loop_
_entity.id
_entity.type
_entity.pdbx_description
1 polymer ?
#
loop_
_entity_poly.entity_id
_entity_poly.type
_entity_poly.pdbx_seq_one_letter_code
_entity_poly.pdbx_strand_id
1 'polypeptide(L)'
;MDQLIGRHDRMTVEAFLDAYALKDGRFELVDGIPVPVAEKNARQSRVRRNLVANIGVRLGDGQCEVFGGDMGLKVSEFDLRLPAAAIYCDPVDVAPENDTKRYMLYPSIVFETLSPSRNAGDGMTRRIEYQRLSSVGTIVEIDADRRSVTTYVRAADRAWTMTTYPFGSALRLQDPEIVLTSDEVFRHVGALPAREVQTLG
;
A
#
# COMPACT_ATOMS: atom_id res chain seq x y z
N MET A 1 22.72 23.82 -17.52
CA MET A 1 22.95 24.58 -16.25
C MET A 1 21.95 23.98 -15.26
N ASP A 2 22.32 22.78 -14.73
CA ASP A 2 21.52 22.05 -13.74
C ASP A 2 21.60 22.79 -12.42
N GLN A 3 20.50 23.39 -12.02
CA GLN A 3 20.34 23.86 -10.64
C GLN A 3 20.23 22.63 -9.75
N LEU A 4 21.32 22.34 -9.05
CA LEU A 4 21.31 21.52 -7.85
C LEU A 4 20.30 22.14 -6.87
N ILE A 5 19.10 21.60 -6.83
CA ILE A 5 18.13 21.87 -5.76
C ILE A 5 18.80 21.42 -4.47
N GLY A 6 19.19 22.40 -3.69
CA GLY A 6 19.96 22.15 -2.47
C GLY A 6 19.14 21.31 -1.49
N ARG A 7 19.84 20.46 -0.74
CA ARG A 7 19.31 19.60 0.35
C ARG A 7 18.51 20.35 1.43
N HIS A 8 18.40 21.68 1.34
CA HIS A 8 17.76 22.55 2.34
C HIS A 8 16.28 22.82 2.12
N ASP A 9 15.70 22.41 0.99
CA ASP A 9 14.28 22.71 0.67
C ASP A 9 13.35 21.52 0.78
N ARG A 10 13.82 20.38 1.31
CA ARG A 10 13.01 19.18 1.50
C ARG A 10 12.14 19.32 2.75
N MET A 11 10.86 19.10 2.58
CA MET A 11 9.91 19.09 3.70
C MET A 11 10.02 17.75 4.46
N THR A 12 10.08 17.79 5.79
CA THR A 12 9.96 16.57 6.60
C THR A 12 8.52 16.11 6.67
N VAL A 13 8.31 14.85 7.08
CA VAL A 13 6.95 14.29 7.24
C VAL A 13 6.14 15.10 8.25
N GLU A 14 6.73 15.54 9.35
CA GLU A 14 6.06 16.34 10.37
C GLU A 14 5.63 17.71 9.80
N ALA A 15 6.54 18.42 9.14
CA ALA A 15 6.24 19.70 8.50
C ALA A 15 5.17 19.57 7.39
N PHE A 16 5.22 18.47 6.63
CA PHE A 16 4.20 18.15 5.63
C PHE A 16 2.83 17.95 6.26
N LEU A 17 2.72 17.15 7.29
CA LEU A 17 1.45 16.90 7.96
C LEU A 17 0.85 18.18 8.58
N ASP A 18 1.69 19.08 9.10
CA ASP A 18 1.24 20.37 9.61
C ASP A 18 0.75 21.30 8.49
N ALA A 19 1.49 21.38 7.38
CA ALA A 19 1.16 22.25 6.26
C ALA A 19 -0.05 21.77 5.44
N TYR A 20 -0.30 20.44 5.43
CA TYR A 20 -1.33 19.81 4.58
C TYR A 20 -2.56 19.32 5.36
N ALA A 21 -2.61 19.47 6.68
CA ALA A 21 -3.72 19.02 7.53
C ALA A 21 -5.10 19.61 7.11
N LEU A 22 -5.12 20.82 6.57
CA LEU A 22 -6.34 21.54 6.17
C LEU A 22 -6.46 21.74 4.65
N LYS A 23 -5.60 21.12 3.86
CA LYS A 23 -5.68 21.21 2.40
C LYS A 23 -6.69 20.24 1.84
N ASP A 24 -7.49 20.68 0.92
CA ASP A 24 -8.38 19.81 0.16
C ASP A 24 -7.55 18.82 -0.69
N GLY A 25 -8.01 17.57 -0.72
CA GLY A 25 -7.35 16.51 -1.47
C GLY A 25 -6.48 15.61 -0.60
N ARG A 26 -5.89 14.61 -1.26
CA ARG A 26 -4.99 13.64 -0.61
C ARG A 26 -3.61 13.80 -1.21
N PHE A 27 -2.63 13.87 -0.35
CA PHE A 27 -1.24 14.04 -0.75
C PHE A 27 -0.36 13.00 -0.08
N GLU A 28 0.69 12.62 -0.76
CA GLU A 28 1.85 11.89 -0.21
C GLU A 28 3.04 12.83 -0.17
N LEU A 29 4.03 12.49 0.61
CA LEU A 29 5.32 13.15 0.58
C LEU A 29 6.32 12.24 -0.10
N VAL A 30 6.96 12.72 -1.16
CA VAL A 30 7.92 11.97 -1.97
C VAL A 30 9.21 12.77 -2.05
N ASP A 31 10.27 12.26 -1.46
CA ASP A 31 11.58 12.94 -1.43
C ASP A 31 11.47 14.40 -0.92
N GLY A 32 10.59 14.63 0.08
CA GLY A 32 10.32 15.94 0.65
C GLY A 32 9.41 16.85 -0.19
N ILE A 33 8.82 16.33 -1.27
CA ILE A 33 7.92 17.06 -2.16
C ILE A 33 6.50 16.54 -2.01
N PRO A 34 5.50 17.38 -1.68
CA PRO A 34 4.10 16.98 -1.65
C PRO A 34 3.59 16.64 -3.06
N VAL A 35 3.06 15.43 -3.21
CA VAL A 35 2.54 14.92 -4.48
C VAL A 35 1.06 14.55 -4.31
N PRO A 36 0.15 15.05 -5.15
CA PRO A 36 -1.24 14.67 -5.06
C PRO A 36 -1.42 13.19 -5.38
N VAL A 37 -2.22 12.51 -4.57
CA VAL A 37 -2.56 11.11 -4.79
C VAL A 37 -3.61 11.03 -5.91
N ALA A 38 -3.30 10.29 -6.96
CA ALA A 38 -4.25 10.07 -8.05
C ALA A 38 -5.56 9.46 -7.52
N GLU A 39 -6.69 9.94 -8.04
CA GLU A 39 -8.00 9.38 -7.71
C GLU A 39 -8.05 7.90 -8.05
N LYS A 40 -8.58 7.13 -7.10
CA LYS A 40 -8.84 5.69 -7.31
C LYS A 40 -10.22 5.52 -7.92
N ASN A 41 -10.32 4.67 -8.93
CA ASN A 41 -11.62 4.31 -9.48
C ASN A 41 -12.41 3.39 -8.52
N ALA A 42 -13.69 3.16 -8.82
CA ALA A 42 -14.57 2.33 -7.99
C ALA A 42 -14.05 0.90 -7.79
N ARG A 43 -13.32 0.33 -8.76
CA ARG A 43 -12.75 -1.02 -8.67
C ARG A 43 -11.68 -1.09 -7.58
N GLN A 44 -10.72 -0.17 -7.61
CA GLN A 44 -9.65 -0.07 -6.61
C GLN A 44 -10.21 0.24 -5.21
N SER A 45 -11.24 1.10 -5.13
CA SER A 45 -11.90 1.41 -3.87
C SER A 45 -12.63 0.20 -3.29
N ARG A 46 -13.25 -0.64 -4.14
CA ARG A 46 -13.89 -1.90 -3.71
C ARG A 46 -12.84 -2.89 -3.18
N VAL A 47 -11.73 -3.07 -3.89
CA VAL A 47 -10.64 -3.94 -3.44
C VAL A 47 -10.14 -3.47 -2.07
N ARG A 48 -9.83 -2.19 -1.89
CA ARG A 48 -9.38 -1.64 -0.61
C ARG A 48 -10.36 -1.92 0.53
N ARG A 49 -11.64 -1.60 0.31
CA ARG A 49 -12.70 -1.88 1.29
C ARG A 49 -12.77 -3.37 1.65
N ASN A 50 -12.69 -4.24 0.64
CA ASN A 50 -12.76 -5.68 0.84
C ASN A 50 -11.55 -6.19 1.64
N LEU A 51 -10.35 -5.68 1.37
CA LEU A 51 -9.15 -5.99 2.15
C LEU A 51 -9.32 -5.62 3.62
N VAL A 52 -9.61 -4.35 3.90
CA VAL A 52 -9.73 -3.86 5.28
C VAL A 52 -10.80 -4.64 6.04
N ALA A 53 -11.98 -4.86 5.44
CA ALA A 53 -13.07 -5.57 6.10
C ALA A 53 -12.72 -7.04 6.39
N ASN A 54 -12.19 -7.77 5.40
CA ASN A 54 -11.91 -9.21 5.57
C ASN A 54 -10.68 -9.48 6.43
N ILE A 55 -9.67 -8.61 6.37
CA ILE A 55 -8.49 -8.68 7.24
C ILE A 55 -8.89 -8.34 8.67
N GLY A 56 -9.62 -7.25 8.88
CA GLY A 56 -10.05 -6.83 10.22
C GLY A 56 -10.85 -7.92 10.94
N VAL A 57 -11.77 -8.61 10.25
CA VAL A 57 -12.50 -9.76 10.83
C VAL A 57 -11.56 -10.89 11.26
N ARG A 58 -10.48 -11.15 10.53
CA ARG A 58 -9.54 -12.24 10.84
C ARG A 58 -8.55 -11.88 11.95
N LEU A 59 -8.18 -10.61 12.04
CA LEU A 59 -7.34 -10.12 13.13
C LEU A 59 -8.13 -10.07 14.46
N GLY A 60 -9.45 -9.82 14.42
CA GLY A 60 -10.31 -9.75 15.61
C GLY A 60 -9.75 -8.78 16.65
N ASP A 61 -9.81 -9.18 17.91
CA ASP A 61 -9.25 -8.43 19.05
C ASP A 61 -7.78 -8.81 19.33
N GLY A 62 -7.05 -9.25 18.29
CA GLY A 62 -5.64 -9.63 18.39
C GLY A 62 -4.69 -8.45 18.57
N GLN A 63 -3.39 -8.74 18.56
CA GLN A 63 -2.34 -7.72 18.73
C GLN A 63 -2.04 -6.94 17.44
N CYS A 64 -2.70 -7.27 16.33
CA CYS A 64 -2.45 -6.64 15.04
C CYS A 64 -3.70 -5.90 14.57
N GLU A 65 -3.48 -4.78 13.89
CA GLU A 65 -4.54 -3.97 13.31
C GLU A 65 -4.30 -3.75 11.82
N VAL A 66 -5.39 -3.56 11.07
CA VAL A 66 -5.34 -3.18 9.67
C VAL A 66 -5.83 -1.76 9.48
N PHE A 67 -5.00 -0.92 8.89
CA PHE A 67 -5.38 0.45 8.50
C PHE A 67 -5.53 0.55 6.98
N GLY A 68 -6.52 1.34 6.57
CA GLY A 68 -6.75 1.66 5.17
C GLY A 68 -5.87 2.82 4.69
N GLY A 69 -6.05 3.19 3.44
CA GLY A 69 -5.22 4.20 2.78
C GLY A 69 -5.45 5.65 3.21
N ASP A 70 -6.09 5.90 4.30
CA ASP A 70 -6.25 7.19 5.00
C ASP A 70 -5.18 7.39 6.07
N MET A 71 -4.59 6.30 6.56
CA MET A 71 -3.46 6.36 7.48
C MET A 71 -2.14 6.36 6.71
N GLY A 72 -1.28 7.33 7.01
CA GLY A 72 0.05 7.46 6.40
C GLY A 72 1.04 6.43 6.94
N LEU A 73 1.88 5.90 6.06
CA LEU A 73 3.07 5.12 6.40
C LEU A 73 4.31 6.00 6.19
N LYS A 74 5.00 6.34 7.26
CA LYS A 74 6.29 7.04 7.18
C LYS A 74 7.37 6.05 6.76
N VAL A 75 7.90 6.25 5.56
CA VAL A 75 8.94 5.39 4.97
C VAL A 75 10.34 5.92 5.30
N SER A 76 10.47 7.24 5.36
CA SER A 76 11.71 7.93 5.73
C SER A 76 11.38 9.29 6.39
N GLU A 77 12.38 10.07 6.73
CA GLU A 77 12.20 11.44 7.21
C GLU A 77 11.47 12.33 6.17
N PHE A 78 11.65 12.04 4.87
CA PHE A 78 11.15 12.84 3.75
C PHE A 78 10.11 12.12 2.89
N ASP A 79 9.64 10.93 3.31
CA ASP A 79 8.69 10.13 2.56
C ASP A 79 7.54 9.63 3.43
N LEU A 80 6.32 9.98 3.04
CA LEU A 80 5.08 9.47 3.59
C LEU A 80 4.22 8.92 2.46
N ARG A 81 3.85 7.65 2.57
CA ARG A 81 2.99 6.96 1.59
C ARG A 81 1.61 6.68 2.15
N LEU A 82 0.62 6.55 1.26
CA LEU A 82 -0.74 6.13 1.58
C LEU A 82 -1.03 4.78 0.89
N PRO A 83 -0.58 3.65 1.46
CA PRO A 83 -0.84 2.33 0.89
C PRO A 83 -2.35 2.04 0.82
N ALA A 84 -2.77 1.09 0.01
CA ALA A 84 -4.18 0.70 -0.07
C ALA A 84 -4.68 0.14 1.27
N ALA A 85 -3.86 -0.65 1.93
CA ALA A 85 -4.00 -1.08 3.32
C ALA A 85 -2.63 -1.51 3.86
N ALA A 86 -2.48 -1.56 5.17
CA ALA A 86 -1.31 -2.17 5.81
C ALA A 86 -1.70 -2.79 7.14
N ILE A 87 -1.00 -3.87 7.53
CA ILE A 87 -1.16 -4.55 8.81
C ILE A 87 0.00 -4.15 9.70
N TYR A 88 -0.32 -3.75 10.92
CA TYR A 88 0.62 -3.36 11.97
C TYR A 88 0.43 -4.24 13.19
N CYS A 89 1.53 -4.75 13.73
CA CYS A 89 1.55 -5.60 14.92
C CYS A 89 2.52 -5.07 15.99
N ASP A 90 3.31 -4.04 15.66
CA ASP A 90 4.25 -3.44 16.59
C ASP A 90 3.52 -2.54 17.60
N PRO A 91 3.76 -2.71 18.93
CA PRO A 91 3.13 -1.86 19.95
C PRO A 91 3.35 -0.36 19.74
N VAL A 92 4.44 0.05 19.11
CA VAL A 92 4.68 1.46 18.76
C VAL A 92 3.57 2.01 17.87
N ASP A 93 2.95 1.17 17.03
CA ASP A 93 1.87 1.58 16.14
C ASP A 93 0.47 1.32 16.71
N VAL A 94 0.26 0.18 17.39
CA VAL A 94 -1.09 -0.27 17.75
C VAL A 94 -1.45 -0.12 19.23
N ALA A 95 -0.54 0.31 20.09
CA ALA A 95 -0.87 0.49 21.50
C ALA A 95 -1.84 1.68 21.68
N PRO A 96 -2.88 1.55 22.54
CA PRO A 96 -3.92 2.57 22.72
C PRO A 96 -3.38 3.96 23.11
N GLU A 97 -2.25 4.03 23.79
CA GLU A 97 -1.57 5.29 24.12
C GLU A 97 -1.08 6.06 22.89
N ASN A 98 -1.08 5.41 21.72
CA ASN A 98 -0.63 5.98 20.44
C ASN A 98 -1.78 6.41 19.52
N ASP A 99 -3.03 6.43 19.97
CA ASP A 99 -4.24 6.76 19.18
C ASP A 99 -4.20 8.13 18.50
N THR A 100 -3.37 9.05 18.97
CA THR A 100 -3.20 10.38 18.37
C THR A 100 -2.17 10.44 17.26
N LYS A 101 -1.56 9.32 16.88
CA LYS A 101 -0.58 9.28 15.80
C LYS A 101 -1.20 9.70 14.46
N ARG A 102 -0.41 10.44 13.71
CA ARG A 102 -0.77 10.93 12.38
C ARG A 102 -0.20 10.07 11.25
N TYR A 103 0.67 9.14 11.59
CA TYR A 103 1.29 8.16 10.69
C TYR A 103 1.76 6.92 11.46
N MET A 104 1.93 5.83 10.75
CA MET A 104 2.46 4.57 11.24
C MET A 104 3.89 4.33 10.76
N LEU A 105 4.62 3.42 11.43
CA LEU A 105 6.07 3.22 11.24
C LEU A 105 6.45 1.79 10.83
N TYR A 106 5.83 0.77 11.43
CA TYR A 106 6.32 -0.60 11.41
C TYR A 106 5.28 -1.60 10.88
N PRO A 107 4.84 -1.47 9.60
CA PRO A 107 3.93 -2.46 9.04
C PRO A 107 4.63 -3.82 8.88
N SER A 108 3.91 -4.90 9.15
CA SER A 108 4.34 -6.26 8.82
C SER A 108 4.00 -6.63 7.37
N ILE A 109 2.83 -6.17 6.88
CA ILE A 109 2.34 -6.44 5.52
C ILE A 109 1.81 -5.13 4.92
N VAL A 110 2.20 -4.84 3.68
CA VAL A 110 1.73 -3.66 2.93
C VAL A 110 0.98 -4.10 1.68
N PHE A 111 -0.18 -3.50 1.42
CA PHE A 111 -1.02 -3.78 0.25
C PHE A 111 -1.09 -2.54 -0.66
N GLU A 112 -0.84 -2.74 -1.94
CA GLU A 112 -1.02 -1.73 -2.98
C GLU A 112 -2.02 -2.17 -4.04
N THR A 113 -2.84 -1.25 -4.50
CA THR A 113 -3.67 -1.47 -5.68
C THR A 113 -3.01 -0.86 -6.90
N LEU A 114 -2.74 -1.69 -7.91
CA LEU A 114 -2.17 -1.21 -9.16
C LEU A 114 -3.18 -0.36 -9.93
N SER A 115 -2.71 0.70 -10.57
CA SER A 115 -3.51 1.56 -11.42
C SER A 115 -2.89 1.62 -12.82
N PRO A 116 -3.67 1.45 -13.89
CA PRO A 116 -3.18 1.63 -15.24
C PRO A 116 -2.67 3.04 -15.56
N SER A 117 -3.16 4.04 -14.80
CA SER A 117 -2.76 5.45 -14.94
C SER A 117 -1.49 5.82 -14.19
N ARG A 118 -0.99 4.94 -13.31
CA ARG A 118 0.30 5.15 -12.65
C ARG A 118 1.42 4.73 -13.60
N ASN A 119 2.45 5.55 -13.70
CA ASN A 119 3.69 5.15 -14.35
C ASN A 119 4.21 3.87 -13.69
N ALA A 120 4.61 2.88 -14.51
CA ALA A 120 5.17 1.63 -14.00
C ALA A 120 6.34 1.87 -13.01
N GLY A 121 7.05 3.00 -13.14
CA GLY A 121 8.10 3.44 -12.22
C GLY A 121 7.60 3.75 -10.80
N ASP A 122 6.41 4.32 -10.62
CA ASP A 122 5.89 4.64 -9.27
C ASP A 122 5.64 3.37 -8.44
N GLY A 123 5.06 2.32 -9.04
CA GLY A 123 4.86 1.04 -8.36
C GLY A 123 6.17 0.38 -7.94
N MET A 124 7.18 0.41 -8.81
CA MET A 124 8.50 -0.12 -8.51
C MET A 124 9.19 0.68 -7.39
N THR A 125 9.11 2.01 -7.42
CA THR A 125 9.68 2.89 -6.40
C THR A 125 9.08 2.58 -5.03
N ARG A 126 7.76 2.52 -4.91
CA ARG A 126 7.06 2.18 -3.67
C ARG A 126 7.48 0.82 -3.12
N ARG A 127 7.54 -0.19 -3.99
CA ARG A 127 7.97 -1.53 -3.58
C ARG A 127 9.40 -1.50 -3.02
N ILE A 128 10.33 -0.80 -3.66
CA ILE A 128 11.71 -0.66 -3.19
C ILE A 128 11.74 0.07 -1.83
N GLU A 129 10.94 1.11 -1.65
CA GLU A 129 10.81 1.82 -0.38
C GLU A 129 10.32 0.87 0.72
N TYR A 130 9.24 0.14 0.49
CA TYR A 130 8.71 -0.83 1.48
C TYR A 130 9.69 -1.96 1.77
N GLN A 131 10.44 -2.42 0.77
CA GLN A 131 11.47 -3.44 0.97
C GLN A 131 12.63 -2.99 1.88
N ARG A 132 12.87 -1.69 2.00
CA ARG A 132 13.88 -1.12 2.90
C ARG A 132 13.42 -1.09 4.37
N LEU A 133 12.13 -1.11 4.64
CA LEU A 133 11.59 -1.18 6.00
C LEU A 133 11.85 -2.58 6.57
N SER A 134 12.57 -2.65 7.68
CA SER A 134 12.93 -3.94 8.30
C SER A 134 11.71 -4.72 8.83
N SER A 135 10.64 -4.02 9.19
CA SER A 135 9.39 -4.60 9.68
C SER A 135 8.56 -5.28 8.59
N VAL A 136 8.71 -4.86 7.32
CA VAL A 136 7.92 -5.40 6.22
C VAL A 136 8.41 -6.79 5.84
N GLY A 137 7.59 -7.80 6.11
CA GLY A 137 7.82 -9.19 5.67
C GLY A 137 7.15 -9.51 4.34
N THR A 138 6.03 -8.86 4.04
CA THR A 138 5.25 -9.13 2.81
C THR A 138 4.73 -7.84 2.17
N ILE A 139 4.85 -7.75 0.85
CA ILE A 139 4.22 -6.72 0.02
C ILE A 139 3.25 -7.41 -0.92
N VAL A 140 2.03 -6.89 -1.02
CA VAL A 140 0.95 -7.45 -1.83
C VAL A 140 0.50 -6.40 -2.85
N GLU A 141 0.72 -6.66 -4.12
CA GLU A 141 0.25 -5.83 -5.23
C GLU A 141 -1.01 -6.47 -5.85
N ILE A 142 -2.08 -5.70 -5.98
CA ILE A 142 -3.38 -6.19 -6.46
C ILE A 142 -3.76 -5.46 -7.73
N ASP A 143 -3.85 -6.22 -8.82
CA ASP A 143 -4.37 -5.75 -10.08
C ASP A 143 -5.89 -5.97 -10.12
N ALA A 144 -6.65 -4.90 -9.91
CA ALA A 144 -8.10 -4.95 -9.89
C ALA A 144 -8.69 -5.21 -11.30
N ASP A 145 -7.97 -4.88 -12.36
CA ASP A 145 -8.41 -5.05 -13.73
C ASP A 145 -8.22 -6.49 -14.21
N ARG A 146 -7.05 -7.09 -13.93
CA ARG A 146 -6.76 -8.50 -14.22
C ARG A 146 -7.31 -9.45 -13.16
N ARG A 147 -7.74 -8.94 -12.01
CA ARG A 147 -8.17 -9.71 -10.84
C ARG A 147 -7.08 -10.70 -10.42
N SER A 148 -5.87 -10.22 -10.30
CA SER A 148 -4.71 -11.00 -9.87
C SER A 148 -4.00 -10.33 -8.70
N VAL A 149 -3.28 -11.13 -7.93
CA VAL A 149 -2.51 -10.69 -6.77
C VAL A 149 -1.07 -11.14 -6.96
N THR A 150 -0.13 -10.23 -6.76
CA THR A 150 1.31 -10.57 -6.72
C THR A 150 1.82 -10.29 -5.31
N THR A 151 2.49 -11.26 -4.71
CA THR A 151 3.16 -11.10 -3.41
C THR A 151 4.65 -11.06 -3.60
N TYR A 152 5.30 -10.27 -2.77
CA TYR A 152 6.73 -10.28 -2.54
C TYR A 152 6.93 -10.61 -1.07
N VAL A 153 7.55 -11.74 -0.78
CA VAL A 153 7.77 -12.25 0.58
C VAL A 153 9.27 -12.23 0.87
N ARG A 154 9.64 -11.67 2.01
CA ARG A 154 11.02 -11.61 2.48
C ARG A 154 11.42 -12.96 3.07
N ALA A 155 12.44 -13.58 2.53
CA ALA A 155 13.03 -14.80 3.07
C ALA A 155 13.99 -14.50 4.24
N ALA A 156 14.39 -15.54 4.97
CA ALA A 156 15.31 -15.42 6.11
C ALA A 156 16.68 -14.84 5.73
N ASP A 157 17.15 -15.07 4.51
CA ASP A 157 18.38 -14.50 3.94
C ASP A 157 18.21 -13.06 3.40
N ARG A 158 17.03 -12.45 3.66
CA ARG A 158 16.59 -11.13 3.16
C ARG A 158 16.33 -11.05 1.65
N ALA A 159 16.41 -12.14 0.93
CA ALA A 159 15.95 -12.18 -0.46
C ALA A 159 14.41 -12.03 -0.53
N TRP A 160 13.93 -11.56 -1.67
CA TRP A 160 12.49 -11.41 -1.91
C TRP A 160 12.02 -12.41 -2.95
N THR A 161 11.04 -13.21 -2.59
CA THR A 161 10.41 -14.16 -3.50
C THR A 161 9.10 -13.58 -4.02
N MET A 162 8.95 -13.56 -5.33
CA MET A 162 7.74 -13.10 -6.00
C MET A 162 6.85 -14.27 -6.40
N THR A 163 5.56 -14.18 -6.09
CA THR A 163 4.56 -15.16 -6.52
C THR A 163 3.31 -14.45 -7.01
N THR A 164 2.79 -14.84 -8.18
CA THR A 164 1.53 -14.30 -8.72
C THR A 164 0.41 -15.32 -8.62
N TYR A 165 -0.71 -14.89 -8.07
CA TYR A 165 -1.94 -15.65 -7.86
C TYR A 165 -3.01 -15.15 -8.84
N PRO A 166 -3.44 -15.97 -9.81
CA PRO A 166 -4.56 -15.64 -10.66
C PRO A 166 -5.88 -15.68 -9.89
N PHE A 167 -6.92 -15.10 -10.47
CA PHE A 167 -8.27 -15.22 -9.91
C PHE A 167 -8.66 -16.70 -9.72
N GLY A 168 -9.29 -17.00 -8.59
CA GLY A 168 -9.61 -18.37 -8.17
C GLY A 168 -8.61 -18.95 -7.14
N SER A 169 -7.44 -18.33 -7.00
CA SER A 169 -6.45 -18.74 -5.99
C SER A 169 -6.74 -18.11 -4.63
N ALA A 170 -6.38 -18.81 -3.56
CA ALA A 170 -6.38 -18.21 -2.21
C ALA A 170 -5.02 -17.54 -1.93
N LEU A 171 -5.06 -16.29 -1.48
CA LEU A 171 -3.90 -15.56 -0.96
C LEU A 171 -3.64 -16.02 0.47
N ARG A 172 -2.44 -16.53 0.73
CA ARG A 172 -1.98 -16.91 2.06
C ARG A 172 -0.88 -15.96 2.50
N LEU A 173 -1.12 -15.29 3.63
CA LEU A 173 -0.19 -14.38 4.26
C LEU A 173 0.34 -15.02 5.54
N GLN A 174 1.55 -14.66 5.93
CA GLN A 174 2.20 -15.08 7.17
C GLN A 174 2.57 -13.84 7.98
N ASP A 175 2.57 -13.98 9.30
CA ASP A 175 2.96 -12.94 10.26
C ASP A 175 2.19 -11.60 10.10
N PRO A 176 0.86 -11.59 10.35
CA PRO A 176 -0.01 -12.65 10.91
C PRO A 176 -0.52 -13.63 9.84
N GLU A 177 -0.88 -14.85 10.28
CA GLU A 177 -1.45 -15.84 9.37
C GLU A 177 -2.87 -15.46 8.96
N ILE A 178 -3.05 -15.16 7.68
CA ILE A 178 -4.34 -14.75 7.09
C ILE A 178 -4.52 -15.46 5.75
N VAL A 179 -5.70 -15.99 5.52
CA VAL A 179 -6.10 -16.55 4.22
C VAL A 179 -7.25 -15.73 3.66
N LEU A 180 -7.08 -15.19 2.46
CA LEU A 180 -8.11 -14.47 1.72
C LEU A 180 -8.40 -15.20 0.41
N THR A 181 -9.67 -15.47 0.14
CA THR A 181 -10.09 -16.00 -1.17
C THR A 181 -10.13 -14.90 -2.22
N SER A 182 -10.00 -15.27 -3.48
CA SER A 182 -10.17 -14.31 -4.58
C SER A 182 -11.53 -13.63 -4.56
N ASP A 183 -12.59 -14.36 -4.19
CA ASP A 183 -13.95 -13.79 -4.12
C ASP A 183 -14.07 -12.75 -3.00
N GLU A 184 -13.36 -12.92 -1.91
CA GLU A 184 -13.30 -11.91 -0.85
C GLU A 184 -12.55 -10.65 -1.31
N VAL A 185 -11.38 -10.81 -1.91
CA VAL A 185 -10.57 -9.68 -2.40
C VAL A 185 -11.31 -8.92 -3.51
N PHE A 186 -11.91 -9.63 -4.46
CA PHE A 186 -12.53 -9.04 -5.65
C PHE A 186 -14.07 -8.98 -5.60
N ARG A 187 -14.66 -9.04 -4.40
CA ARG A 187 -16.13 -8.92 -4.23
C ARG A 187 -16.65 -7.64 -4.89
N HIS A 188 -17.64 -7.79 -5.79
CA HIS A 188 -18.20 -6.72 -6.62
C HIS A 188 -17.22 -6.07 -7.61
N VAL A 189 -16.09 -6.70 -7.87
CA VAL A 189 -15.13 -6.29 -8.92
C VAL A 189 -15.29 -7.26 -10.10
N GLY A 190 -16.05 -6.87 -11.12
CA GLY A 190 -16.27 -7.70 -12.32
C GLY A 190 -14.99 -7.86 -13.14
N ALA A 191 -14.90 -8.85 -14.00
CA ALA A 191 -13.85 -8.91 -15.01
C ALA A 191 -14.01 -7.75 -16.01
N LEU A 192 -12.92 -7.12 -16.45
CA LEU A 192 -12.97 -6.26 -17.61
C LEU A 192 -13.11 -7.14 -18.88
N PRO A 193 -13.86 -6.71 -19.88
CA PRO A 193 -13.82 -7.39 -21.17
C PRO A 193 -12.39 -7.40 -21.70
N ALA A 194 -11.98 -8.51 -22.28
CA ALA A 194 -10.69 -8.57 -22.96
C ALA A 194 -10.62 -7.42 -23.97
N ARG A 195 -9.58 -6.60 -23.90
CA ARG A 195 -9.36 -5.59 -24.96
C ARG A 195 -9.16 -6.37 -26.26
N GLU A 196 -10.07 -6.18 -27.22
CA GLU A 196 -9.80 -6.59 -28.59
C GLU A 196 -8.50 -5.89 -29.01
N VAL A 197 -7.49 -6.68 -29.28
CA VAL A 197 -6.27 -6.19 -29.94
C VAL A 197 -6.73 -5.78 -31.34
N GLN A 198 -6.97 -4.50 -31.57
CA GLN A 198 -7.12 -3.99 -32.91
C GLN A 198 -5.78 -4.25 -33.61
N THR A 199 -5.73 -5.31 -34.38
CA THR A 199 -4.70 -5.52 -35.41
C THR A 199 -4.88 -4.38 -36.39
N LEU A 200 -3.98 -3.40 -36.28
CA LEU A 200 -3.79 -2.41 -37.38
C LEU A 200 -3.31 -3.21 -38.59
N GLY A 201 -4.23 -3.41 -39.54
CA GLY A 201 -3.93 -3.91 -40.88
C GLY A 201 -3.25 -2.85 -41.74
#